data_5efeb9a840bce93632edd144848817de
#
_entry.id   5efeb9a840bce93632edd144848817de
#
_cell.length_a   1.000
_cell.length_b   1.000
_cell.length_c   1.000
_cell.angle_alpha   90.00
_cell.angle_beta   90.00
_cell.angle_gamma   90.00
#
_symmetry.space_group_name_H-M   'P 1'
#
loop_
_entity.id
_entity.type
_entity.pdbx_description
1 polymer ?
#
loop_
_entity_poly.entity_id
_entity_poly.type
_entity_poly.pdbx_seq_one_letter_code
_entity_poly.pdbx_strand_id
1 'polypeptide(L)'
;MRSCRFLSVLLYLLYRRFLCRKKENVDKIQEIFTAPWAIADNDYYRLLSLLVPCVAAGNLDAIEKRLNNNKITAYATTPYLANRWELDDDTLPADSVAVIILEGTLYSWETYRLEKQLRDISDNPKICGAVLWINGPGGMVAHVDLAAKMIAESSKPIATYVAGTMGSAHFWLGTAAGRTFIASPMCEVGSVGIMLTYQSFKEYFRKQGIDYREIYPDSADLKNYETRAIEKENNEEPIKQRLAVM
;
A
#
# COMPACT_ATOMS: atom_id res chain seq x y z
N MET A 1 23.07 7.44 4.84
CA MET A 1 21.97 7.89 5.75
C MET A 1 21.61 9.37 5.62
N ARG A 2 21.86 10.05 4.49
CA ARG A 2 21.61 11.50 4.32
C ARG A 2 20.47 11.83 3.33
N SER A 3 19.85 10.86 2.66
CA SER A 3 19.02 11.15 1.47
C SER A 3 17.51 11.33 1.70
N CYS A 4 16.94 10.74 2.72
CA CYS A 4 15.48 10.72 2.84
C CYS A 4 14.85 12.01 3.38
N ARG A 5 15.64 12.89 3.97
CA ARG A 5 15.21 14.19 4.53
C ARG A 5 15.19 15.33 3.53
N PHE A 6 16.02 15.21 2.52
CA PHE A 6 15.92 16.10 1.38
C PHE A 6 14.52 16.05 0.75
N LEU A 7 13.88 14.89 0.90
CA LEU A 7 12.63 14.61 0.23
C LEU A 7 11.41 15.32 0.81
N SER A 8 11.22 15.40 2.12
CA SER A 8 10.03 16.10 2.64
C SER A 8 10.15 17.61 2.51
N VAL A 9 11.37 18.16 2.58
CA VAL A 9 11.60 19.60 2.29
C VAL A 9 11.52 19.86 0.81
N LEU A 10 12.06 18.98 -0.01
CA LEU A 10 11.95 19.06 -1.46
C LEU A 10 10.48 18.87 -1.90
N LEU A 11 9.75 17.93 -1.29
CA LEU A 11 8.31 17.75 -1.48
C LEU A 11 7.53 19.00 -1.05
N TYR A 12 7.87 19.64 0.06
CA TYR A 12 7.21 20.88 0.49
C TYR A 12 7.55 22.05 -0.43
N LEU A 13 8.79 22.19 -0.90
CA LEU A 13 9.20 23.23 -1.83
C LEU A 13 8.66 22.99 -3.25
N LEU A 14 8.59 21.72 -3.68
CA LEU A 14 7.95 21.30 -4.92
C LEU A 14 6.43 21.43 -4.82
N TYR A 15 5.83 21.11 -3.68
CA TYR A 15 4.41 21.32 -3.38
C TYR A 15 3.99 22.77 -3.64
N ARG A 16 4.77 23.77 -3.22
CA ARG A 16 4.48 25.19 -3.49
C ARG A 16 4.63 25.58 -4.95
N ARG A 17 5.55 24.96 -5.69
CA ARG A 17 5.78 25.27 -7.13
C ARG A 17 4.80 24.55 -8.05
N PHE A 18 4.23 23.42 -7.62
CA PHE A 18 3.38 22.55 -8.44
C PHE A 18 1.90 22.52 -8.04
N LEU A 19 1.48 23.35 -7.08
CA LEU A 19 0.08 23.46 -6.60
C LEU A 19 -0.97 23.68 -7.72
N CYS A 20 -0.54 23.97 -8.93
CA CYS A 20 -1.45 24.21 -10.08
C CYS A 20 -1.69 22.99 -10.99
N ARG A 21 -0.94 21.86 -10.81
CA ARG A 21 -1.08 20.70 -11.69
C ARG A 21 -1.06 19.38 -10.93
N LYS A 22 -2.20 18.81 -10.55
CA LYS A 22 -2.40 17.44 -10.02
C LYS A 22 -2.17 17.28 -8.49
N LYS A 23 -3.03 17.87 -7.70
CA LYS A 23 -3.11 17.67 -6.23
C LYS A 23 -3.12 16.20 -5.82
N GLU A 24 -3.86 15.35 -6.52
CA GLU A 24 -4.02 13.91 -6.24
C GLU A 24 -2.69 13.13 -6.22
N ASN A 25 -1.76 13.44 -7.12
CA ASN A 25 -0.48 12.73 -7.18
C ASN A 25 0.50 13.14 -6.09
N VAL A 26 0.41 14.38 -5.62
CA VAL A 26 1.22 14.88 -4.50
C VAL A 26 0.77 14.20 -3.20
N ASP A 27 -0.54 14.05 -3.01
CA ASP A 27 -1.10 13.39 -1.84
C ASP A 27 -0.66 11.92 -1.77
N LYS A 28 -0.68 11.19 -2.89
CA LYS A 28 -0.18 9.81 -2.99
C LYS A 28 1.32 9.69 -2.65
N ILE A 29 2.14 10.60 -3.17
CA ILE A 29 3.57 10.62 -2.88
C ILE A 29 3.82 10.88 -1.39
N GLN A 30 3.10 11.83 -0.80
CA GLN A 30 3.20 12.12 0.63
C GLN A 30 2.83 10.88 1.46
N GLU A 31 1.76 10.19 1.10
CA GLU A 31 1.30 8.97 1.77
C GLU A 31 2.39 7.89 1.75
N ILE A 32 3.06 7.65 0.63
CA ILE A 32 4.16 6.68 0.50
C ILE A 32 5.26 6.92 1.54
N PHE A 33 5.57 8.17 1.87
CA PHE A 33 6.64 8.50 2.81
C PHE A 33 6.20 8.59 4.27
N THR A 34 4.91 8.62 4.56
CA THR A 34 4.38 8.86 5.90
C THR A 34 3.54 7.73 6.47
N ALA A 35 3.02 6.85 5.61
CA ALA A 35 2.17 5.75 6.05
C ALA A 35 2.96 4.58 6.67
N PRO A 36 2.32 3.79 7.54
CA PRO A 36 2.83 2.48 7.93
C PRO A 36 2.87 1.50 6.77
N TRP A 37 3.90 0.65 6.75
CA TRP A 37 4.13 -0.34 5.70
C TRP A 37 4.15 -1.76 6.25
N ALA A 38 3.47 -2.64 5.54
CA ALA A 38 3.59 -4.08 5.64
C ALA A 38 4.24 -4.58 4.32
N ILE A 39 5.56 -4.43 4.21
CA ILE A 39 6.35 -4.73 3.01
C ILE A 39 7.69 -5.36 3.42
N ALA A 40 8.24 -6.25 2.60
CA ALA A 40 9.57 -6.79 2.84
C ALA A 40 10.64 -5.70 2.75
N ASP A 41 11.62 -5.71 3.67
CA ASP A 41 12.61 -4.64 3.85
C ASP A 41 13.34 -4.27 2.56
N ASN A 42 13.83 -5.27 1.81
CA ASN A 42 14.55 -5.04 0.56
C ASN A 42 13.68 -4.33 -0.49
N ASP A 43 12.40 -4.63 -0.54
CA ASP A 43 11.46 -4.03 -1.49
C ASP A 43 11.10 -2.60 -1.11
N TYR A 44 11.03 -2.29 0.19
CA TYR A 44 10.88 -0.91 0.64
C TYR A 44 12.07 -0.05 0.23
N TYR A 45 13.32 -0.51 0.46
CA TYR A 45 14.52 0.21 0.01
C TYR A 45 14.59 0.31 -1.51
N ARG A 46 14.19 -0.72 -2.24
CA ARG A 46 14.09 -0.69 -3.70
C ARG A 46 13.10 0.36 -4.17
N LEU A 47 11.91 0.42 -3.56
CA LEU A 47 10.91 1.45 -3.84
C LEU A 47 11.49 2.85 -3.62
N LEU A 48 12.11 3.11 -2.46
CA LEU A 48 12.74 4.39 -2.18
C LEU A 48 13.83 4.75 -3.19
N SER A 49 14.68 3.80 -3.58
CA SER A 49 15.75 4.03 -4.56
C SER A 49 15.23 4.45 -5.94
N LEU A 50 14.02 4.00 -6.30
CA LEU A 50 13.35 4.37 -7.53
C LEU A 50 12.65 5.74 -7.46
N LEU A 51 12.05 6.06 -6.31
CA LEU A 51 11.26 7.28 -6.15
C LEU A 51 12.11 8.50 -5.80
N VAL A 52 13.11 8.34 -4.93
CA VAL A 52 13.97 9.44 -4.44
C VAL A 52 14.60 10.27 -5.57
N PRO A 53 15.24 9.67 -6.60
CA PRO A 53 15.80 10.44 -7.71
C PRO A 53 14.76 11.21 -8.51
N CYS A 54 13.56 10.64 -8.69
CA CYS A 54 12.47 11.30 -9.41
C CYS A 54 11.96 12.52 -8.67
N VAL A 55 11.78 12.40 -7.34
CA VAL A 55 11.38 13.53 -6.48
C VAL A 55 12.46 14.60 -6.45
N ALA A 56 13.73 14.21 -6.31
CA ALA A 56 14.87 15.15 -6.31
C ALA A 56 14.98 15.93 -7.63
N ALA A 57 14.65 15.30 -8.75
CA ALA A 57 14.62 15.93 -10.06
C ALA A 57 13.33 16.73 -10.34
N GLY A 58 12.34 16.71 -9.44
CA GLY A 58 11.02 17.34 -9.65
C GLY A 58 10.18 16.69 -10.75
N ASN A 59 10.49 15.44 -11.13
CA ASN A 59 9.83 14.72 -12.22
C ASN A 59 8.68 13.87 -11.68
N LEU A 60 7.54 14.50 -11.39
CA LEU A 60 6.35 13.83 -10.86
C LEU A 60 5.69 12.88 -11.87
N ASP A 61 5.76 13.20 -13.16
CA ASP A 61 5.19 12.33 -14.21
C ASP A 61 5.91 10.97 -14.29
N ALA A 62 7.22 10.93 -14.04
CA ALA A 62 7.96 9.69 -13.94
C ALA A 62 7.56 8.85 -12.72
N ILE A 63 7.21 9.50 -11.60
CA ILE A 63 6.69 8.83 -10.41
C ILE A 63 5.32 8.24 -10.71
N GLU A 64 4.40 9.04 -11.26
CA GLU A 64 3.05 8.60 -11.63
C GLU A 64 3.08 7.39 -12.56
N LYS A 65 3.91 7.41 -13.59
CA LYS A 65 4.07 6.28 -14.52
C LYS A 65 4.54 5.01 -13.81
N ARG A 66 5.43 5.15 -12.82
CA ARG A 66 5.95 4.01 -12.04
C ARG A 66 4.91 3.46 -11.05
N LEU A 67 4.14 4.35 -10.39
CA LEU A 67 3.07 3.95 -9.48
C LEU A 67 1.89 3.31 -10.22
N ASN A 68 1.55 3.80 -11.41
CA ASN A 68 0.43 3.29 -12.20
C ASN A 68 0.73 1.97 -12.95
N ASN A 69 1.98 1.51 -12.95
CA ASN A 69 2.31 0.19 -13.51
C ASN A 69 1.83 -0.96 -12.63
N ASN A 70 1.54 -0.72 -11.35
CA ASN A 70 0.91 -1.69 -10.47
C ASN A 70 -0.61 -1.54 -10.58
N LYS A 71 -1.25 -2.33 -11.40
CA LYS A 71 -2.72 -2.33 -11.52
C LYS A 71 -3.27 -3.61 -10.95
N ILE A 72 -4.12 -3.47 -9.93
CA ILE A 72 -5.04 -4.55 -9.60
C ILE A 72 -6.03 -4.64 -10.75
N THR A 73 -6.04 -5.76 -11.43
CA THR A 73 -6.93 -6.02 -12.54
C THR A 73 -7.77 -7.24 -12.21
N ALA A 74 -9.07 -7.13 -12.35
CA ALA A 74 -9.96 -8.27 -12.26
C ALA A 74 -10.25 -8.81 -13.67
N TYR A 75 -10.25 -10.13 -13.77
CA TYR A 75 -10.66 -10.85 -14.97
C TYR A 75 -11.78 -11.80 -14.60
N ALA A 76 -12.72 -12.00 -15.48
CA ALA A 76 -13.63 -13.13 -15.38
C ALA A 76 -13.21 -14.21 -16.37
N THR A 77 -13.13 -15.45 -15.91
CA THR A 77 -12.80 -16.59 -16.75
C THR A 77 -13.96 -17.57 -16.76
N THR A 78 -14.28 -18.08 -17.95
CA THR A 78 -15.01 -19.33 -18.07
C THR A 78 -14.02 -20.49 -18.23
N PRO A 79 -14.43 -21.75 -18.09
CA PRO A 79 -13.54 -22.90 -18.27
C PRO A 79 -12.76 -22.92 -19.60
N TYR A 80 -13.14 -22.10 -20.56
CA TYR A 80 -12.60 -22.11 -21.91
C TYR A 80 -11.98 -20.79 -22.41
N LEU A 81 -12.19 -19.65 -21.72
CA LEU A 81 -11.70 -18.34 -22.19
C LEU A 81 -11.34 -17.44 -21.01
N ALA A 82 -10.07 -17.06 -20.91
CA ALA A 82 -9.63 -15.96 -20.05
C ALA A 82 -9.80 -14.64 -20.81
N ASN A 83 -10.85 -13.90 -20.53
CA ASN A 83 -11.08 -12.58 -21.11
C ASN A 83 -10.92 -11.51 -20.04
N ARG A 84 -10.34 -10.37 -20.42
CA ARG A 84 -10.25 -9.19 -19.56
C ARG A 84 -11.61 -8.49 -19.59
N TRP A 85 -12.29 -8.47 -18.44
CA TRP A 85 -13.61 -7.85 -18.29
C TRP A 85 -13.59 -6.81 -17.19
N GLU A 86 -14.32 -5.73 -17.37
CA GLU A 86 -14.85 -4.97 -16.25
C GLU A 86 -16.00 -5.81 -15.69
N LEU A 87 -16.10 -5.93 -14.35
CA LEU A 87 -17.00 -6.89 -13.68
C LEU A 87 -18.51 -6.59 -13.87
N ASP A 88 -18.84 -5.47 -14.45
CA ASP A 88 -20.20 -5.00 -14.78
C ASP A 88 -20.57 -5.19 -16.26
N ASP A 89 -19.76 -5.94 -17.00
CA ASP A 89 -20.07 -6.25 -18.40
C ASP A 89 -21.28 -7.20 -18.50
N ASP A 90 -22.35 -6.76 -19.14
CA ASP A 90 -23.58 -7.54 -19.38
C ASP A 90 -23.34 -8.83 -20.15
N THR A 91 -22.23 -8.93 -20.86
CA THR A 91 -21.84 -10.10 -21.65
C THR A 91 -21.18 -11.21 -20.83
N LEU A 92 -20.94 -10.98 -19.53
CA LEU A 92 -20.30 -11.95 -18.65
C LEU A 92 -21.12 -13.25 -18.57
N PRO A 93 -20.54 -14.43 -18.89
CA PRO A 93 -21.23 -15.71 -18.80
C PRO A 93 -21.62 -16.06 -17.37
N ALA A 94 -22.68 -16.84 -17.19
CA ALA A 94 -23.01 -17.43 -15.90
C ALA A 94 -21.90 -18.38 -15.43
N ASP A 95 -21.76 -18.52 -14.09
CA ASP A 95 -20.75 -19.36 -13.44
C ASP A 95 -19.30 -18.95 -13.73
N SER A 96 -19.09 -17.67 -14.03
CA SER A 96 -17.75 -17.10 -14.19
C SER A 96 -16.98 -17.07 -12.87
N VAL A 97 -15.67 -17.25 -12.95
CA VAL A 97 -14.74 -17.08 -11.84
C VAL A 97 -13.97 -15.77 -12.03
N ALA A 98 -14.03 -14.89 -11.04
CA ALA A 98 -13.24 -13.66 -11.07
C ALA A 98 -11.78 -13.97 -10.71
N VAL A 99 -10.82 -13.35 -11.43
CA VAL A 99 -9.41 -13.40 -11.09
C VAL A 99 -8.96 -11.98 -10.72
N ILE A 100 -8.59 -11.78 -9.47
CA ILE A 100 -8.05 -10.52 -8.98
C ILE A 100 -6.52 -10.65 -8.95
N ILE A 101 -5.83 -9.82 -9.73
CA ILE A 101 -4.37 -9.83 -9.78
C ILE A 101 -3.83 -8.80 -8.79
N LEU A 102 -3.11 -9.29 -7.78
CA LEU A 102 -2.37 -8.52 -6.79
C LEU A 102 -0.87 -8.65 -7.09
N GLU A 103 -0.33 -7.74 -7.88
CA GLU A 103 1.05 -7.79 -8.34
C GLU A 103 1.81 -6.53 -7.93
N GLY A 104 3.05 -6.71 -7.45
CA GLY A 104 3.94 -5.62 -7.02
C GLY A 104 3.60 -5.08 -5.64
N THR A 105 3.99 -3.83 -5.37
CA THR A 105 3.76 -3.18 -4.07
C THR A 105 2.31 -2.74 -3.93
N LEU A 106 1.66 -3.11 -2.83
CA LEU A 106 0.28 -2.72 -2.53
C LEU A 106 0.24 -1.32 -1.92
N TYR A 107 -0.44 -0.39 -2.58
CA TYR A 107 -0.69 0.96 -2.07
C TYR A 107 -2.12 1.07 -1.52
N SER A 108 -2.40 2.08 -0.68
CA SER A 108 -3.71 2.26 -0.05
C SER A 108 -4.86 2.40 -1.07
N TRP A 109 -4.63 3.13 -2.17
CA TRP A 109 -5.63 3.29 -3.23
C TRP A 109 -5.93 1.99 -4.00
N GLU A 110 -5.00 1.04 -3.99
CA GLU A 110 -5.20 -0.29 -4.57
C GLU A 110 -6.02 -1.17 -3.63
N THR A 111 -5.83 -1.03 -2.33
CA THR A 111 -6.64 -1.72 -1.33
C THR A 111 -8.10 -1.26 -1.41
N TYR A 112 -8.35 0.05 -1.56
CA TYR A 112 -9.71 0.58 -1.83
C TYR A 112 -10.33 0.00 -3.11
N ARG A 113 -9.52 -0.14 -4.17
CA ARG A 113 -9.98 -0.76 -5.41
C ARG A 113 -10.30 -2.25 -5.21
N LEU A 114 -9.48 -2.96 -4.46
CA LEU A 114 -9.72 -4.34 -4.08
C LEU A 114 -11.04 -4.51 -3.33
N GLU A 115 -11.31 -3.65 -2.32
CA GLU A 115 -12.58 -3.68 -1.61
C GLU A 115 -13.78 -3.49 -2.54
N LYS A 116 -13.68 -2.55 -3.50
CA LYS A 116 -14.74 -2.36 -4.50
C LYS A 116 -14.93 -3.61 -5.35
N GLN A 117 -13.85 -4.21 -5.84
CA GLN A 117 -13.91 -5.44 -6.63
C GLN A 117 -14.51 -6.62 -5.86
N LEU A 118 -14.20 -6.76 -4.57
CA LEU A 118 -14.77 -7.79 -3.70
C LEU A 118 -16.29 -7.60 -3.54
N ARG A 119 -16.76 -6.35 -3.39
CA ARG A 119 -18.20 -6.03 -3.39
C ARG A 119 -18.85 -6.37 -4.73
N ASP A 120 -18.28 -5.90 -5.83
CA ASP A 120 -18.79 -6.16 -7.19
C ASP A 120 -18.89 -7.67 -7.45
N ILE A 121 -17.90 -8.47 -7.01
CA ILE A 121 -17.92 -9.93 -7.10
C ILE A 121 -19.05 -10.53 -6.26
N SER A 122 -19.21 -10.05 -5.02
CA SER A 122 -20.25 -10.52 -4.11
C SER A 122 -21.65 -10.32 -4.71
N ASP A 123 -21.87 -9.14 -5.28
CA ASP A 123 -23.20 -8.69 -5.76
C ASP A 123 -23.55 -9.23 -7.16
N ASN A 124 -22.56 -9.63 -7.96
CA ASN A 124 -22.79 -10.09 -9.33
C ASN A 124 -23.24 -11.56 -9.37
N PRO A 125 -24.50 -11.86 -9.75
CA PRO A 125 -25.02 -13.23 -9.75
C PRO A 125 -24.36 -14.16 -10.79
N LYS A 126 -23.67 -13.61 -11.79
CA LYS A 126 -22.96 -14.38 -12.81
C LYS A 126 -21.60 -14.89 -12.34
N ILE A 127 -21.08 -14.38 -11.21
CA ILE A 127 -19.80 -14.80 -10.64
C ILE A 127 -20.04 -15.83 -9.53
N CYS A 128 -19.48 -17.02 -9.68
CA CYS A 128 -19.63 -18.11 -8.71
C CYS A 128 -18.49 -18.17 -7.67
N GLY A 129 -17.37 -17.48 -7.87
CA GLY A 129 -16.24 -17.44 -6.96
C GLY A 129 -15.10 -16.56 -7.49
N ALA A 130 -14.00 -16.47 -6.71
CA ALA A 130 -12.85 -15.69 -7.11
C ALA A 130 -11.52 -16.37 -6.81
N VAL A 131 -10.48 -15.99 -7.56
CA VAL A 131 -9.08 -16.33 -7.29
C VAL A 131 -8.29 -15.04 -7.11
N LEU A 132 -7.59 -14.94 -5.98
CA LEU A 132 -6.55 -13.95 -5.76
C LEU A 132 -5.24 -14.48 -6.35
N TRP A 133 -4.81 -13.92 -7.46
CA TRP A 133 -3.51 -14.22 -8.05
C TRP A 133 -2.49 -13.25 -7.45
N ILE A 134 -1.55 -13.76 -6.66
CA ILE A 134 -0.65 -12.95 -5.83
C ILE A 134 0.81 -13.13 -6.29
N ASN A 135 1.47 -11.99 -6.53
CA ASN A 135 2.91 -11.91 -6.73
C ASN A 135 3.42 -10.53 -6.26
N GLY A 136 3.66 -10.37 -4.96
CA GLY A 136 4.10 -9.10 -4.43
C GLY A 136 4.64 -9.15 -3.00
N PRO A 137 5.46 -8.14 -2.64
CA PRO A 137 6.19 -8.08 -1.37
C PRO A 137 5.35 -7.60 -0.18
N GLY A 138 4.12 -7.19 -0.42
CA GLY A 138 3.31 -6.47 0.55
C GLY A 138 3.13 -5.00 0.19
N GLY A 139 2.90 -4.14 1.18
CA GLY A 139 2.67 -2.72 0.93
C GLY A 139 2.18 -1.92 2.12
N MET A 140 1.35 -0.91 1.87
CA MET A 140 0.77 -0.04 2.89
C MET A 140 -0.31 -0.80 3.67
N VAL A 141 -0.42 -0.50 4.97
CA VAL A 141 -1.34 -1.21 5.89
C VAL A 141 -2.78 -0.75 5.73
N ALA A 142 -3.00 0.46 5.21
CA ALA A 142 -4.33 1.07 5.16
C ALA A 142 -5.35 0.18 4.44
N HIS A 143 -6.44 -0.15 5.16
CA HIS A 143 -7.56 -0.98 4.68
C HIS A 143 -7.24 -2.46 4.36
N VAL A 144 -6.06 -2.95 4.67
CA VAL A 144 -5.70 -4.36 4.46
C VAL A 144 -6.53 -5.28 5.35
N ASP A 145 -6.75 -4.89 6.59
CA ASP A 145 -7.59 -5.60 7.56
C ASP A 145 -9.03 -5.73 7.07
N LEU A 146 -9.58 -4.65 6.53
CA LEU A 146 -10.95 -4.60 6.01
C LEU A 146 -11.10 -5.51 4.77
N ALA A 147 -10.16 -5.40 3.84
CA ALA A 147 -10.13 -6.25 2.65
C ALA A 147 -9.94 -7.73 3.02
N ALA A 148 -9.05 -8.05 3.97
CA ALA A 148 -8.86 -9.41 4.47
C ALA A 148 -10.14 -9.96 5.12
N LYS A 149 -10.84 -9.15 5.91
CA LYS A 149 -12.13 -9.53 6.48
C LYS A 149 -13.18 -9.81 5.41
N MET A 150 -13.28 -8.95 4.38
CA MET A 150 -14.19 -9.15 3.26
C MET A 150 -13.90 -10.46 2.49
N ILE A 151 -12.62 -10.81 2.36
CA ILE A 151 -12.21 -12.08 1.75
C ILE A 151 -12.66 -13.25 2.63
N ALA A 152 -12.38 -13.20 3.93
CA ALA A 152 -12.69 -14.27 4.88
C ALA A 152 -14.20 -14.50 5.05
N GLU A 153 -14.99 -13.42 5.03
CA GLU A 153 -16.44 -13.44 5.22
C GLU A 153 -17.23 -13.53 3.90
N SER A 154 -16.55 -13.70 2.78
CA SER A 154 -17.20 -13.76 1.47
C SER A 154 -18.22 -14.90 1.38
N SER A 155 -19.42 -14.59 0.90
CA SER A 155 -20.46 -15.60 0.61
C SER A 155 -20.11 -16.52 -0.56
N LYS A 156 -19.18 -16.10 -1.41
CA LYS A 156 -18.66 -16.86 -2.54
C LYS A 156 -17.27 -17.41 -2.24
N PRO A 157 -16.93 -18.62 -2.72
CA PRO A 157 -15.62 -19.18 -2.47
C PRO A 157 -14.51 -18.31 -3.08
N ILE A 158 -13.53 -17.97 -2.26
CA ILE A 158 -12.31 -17.27 -2.69
C ILE A 158 -11.12 -18.16 -2.40
N ALA A 159 -10.25 -18.36 -3.38
CA ALA A 159 -8.99 -19.07 -3.25
C ALA A 159 -7.82 -18.15 -3.62
N THR A 160 -6.65 -18.43 -3.06
CA THR A 160 -5.41 -17.73 -3.38
C THR A 160 -4.49 -18.61 -4.22
N TYR A 161 -3.90 -18.02 -5.27
CA TYR A 161 -2.82 -18.61 -6.05
C TYR A 161 -1.57 -17.75 -5.93
N VAL A 162 -0.51 -18.30 -5.34
CA VAL A 162 0.78 -17.63 -5.16
C VAL A 162 1.66 -17.92 -6.36
N ALA A 163 1.88 -16.90 -7.20
CA ALA A 163 2.64 -17.05 -8.45
C ALA A 163 4.16 -16.86 -8.27
N GLY A 164 4.57 -16.19 -7.20
CA GLY A 164 5.98 -15.91 -6.89
C GLY A 164 6.14 -15.56 -5.41
N THR A 165 5.95 -14.29 -5.07
CA THR A 165 6.06 -13.80 -3.69
C THR A 165 4.67 -13.46 -3.13
N MET A 166 4.40 -13.89 -1.89
CA MET A 166 3.25 -13.48 -1.10
C MET A 166 3.77 -12.97 0.25
N GLY A 167 4.24 -11.71 0.27
CA GLY A 167 4.85 -11.10 1.45
C GLY A 167 3.91 -10.16 2.19
N SER A 168 3.99 -10.15 3.51
CA SER A 168 3.45 -9.13 4.41
C SER A 168 1.97 -8.79 4.15
N ALA A 169 1.59 -7.60 3.65
CA ALA A 169 0.18 -7.28 3.35
C ALA A 169 -0.46 -8.28 2.37
N HIS A 170 0.29 -8.76 1.37
CA HIS A 170 -0.20 -9.82 0.47
C HIS A 170 -0.38 -11.16 1.20
N PHE A 171 0.48 -11.47 2.18
CA PHE A 171 0.31 -12.65 3.03
C PHE A 171 -0.97 -12.54 3.84
N TRP A 172 -1.25 -11.39 4.44
CA TRP A 172 -2.48 -11.16 5.20
C TRP A 172 -3.72 -11.35 4.33
N LEU A 173 -3.77 -10.72 3.14
CA LEU A 173 -4.88 -10.88 2.20
C LEU A 173 -5.02 -12.32 1.70
N GLY A 174 -3.91 -12.93 1.30
CA GLY A 174 -3.92 -14.27 0.70
C GLY A 174 -4.31 -15.38 1.67
N THR A 175 -3.90 -15.26 2.94
CA THR A 175 -4.26 -16.23 3.99
C THR A 175 -5.69 -16.09 4.51
N ALA A 176 -6.34 -14.95 4.26
CA ALA A 176 -7.75 -14.75 4.55
C ALA A 176 -8.68 -15.58 3.64
N ALA A 177 -8.19 -16.04 2.48
CA ALA A 177 -8.96 -16.89 1.58
C ALA A 177 -9.09 -18.34 2.12
N GLY A 178 -10.14 -19.04 1.71
CA GLY A 178 -10.44 -20.39 2.18
C GLY A 178 -9.40 -21.47 1.82
N ARG A 179 -8.65 -21.25 0.73
CA ARG A 179 -7.56 -22.14 0.28
C ARG A 179 -6.45 -21.35 -0.40
N THR A 180 -5.20 -21.76 -0.16
CA THR A 180 -4.01 -21.20 -0.80
C THR A 180 -3.27 -22.26 -1.59
N PHE A 181 -2.99 -21.99 -2.85
CA PHE A 181 -2.21 -22.82 -3.75
C PHE A 181 -0.90 -22.09 -4.08
N ILE A 182 0.21 -22.78 -3.96
CA ILE A 182 1.55 -22.25 -4.21
C ILE A 182 2.07 -22.84 -5.52
N ALA A 183 2.41 -21.99 -6.49
CA ALA A 183 2.82 -22.41 -7.83
C ALA A 183 4.09 -23.28 -7.85
N SER A 184 5.02 -23.03 -6.93
CA SER A 184 6.34 -23.66 -6.91
C SER A 184 6.93 -23.65 -5.49
N PRO A 185 7.76 -24.64 -5.13
CA PRO A 185 8.54 -24.59 -3.89
C PRO A 185 9.50 -23.40 -3.79
N MET A 186 9.75 -22.70 -4.91
CA MET A 186 10.59 -21.49 -4.96
C MET A 186 9.82 -20.20 -4.67
N CYS A 187 8.50 -20.28 -4.43
CA CYS A 187 7.72 -19.11 -4.02
C CYS A 187 8.09 -18.71 -2.59
N GLU A 188 8.15 -17.41 -2.37
CA GLU A 188 8.40 -16.81 -1.06
C GLU A 188 7.08 -16.45 -0.38
N VAL A 189 6.87 -16.95 0.84
CA VAL A 189 5.63 -16.71 1.60
C VAL A 189 6.00 -16.32 3.03
N GLY A 190 5.48 -15.18 3.52
CA GLY A 190 5.75 -14.74 4.89
C GLY A 190 5.93 -13.24 5.04
N SER A 191 7.03 -12.81 5.68
CA SER A 191 7.28 -11.39 6.04
C SER A 191 6.13 -10.81 6.89
N VAL A 192 5.79 -11.52 7.98
CA VAL A 192 4.66 -11.17 8.84
C VAL A 192 5.05 -10.06 9.81
N GLY A 193 4.32 -8.94 9.77
CA GLY A 193 4.51 -7.82 10.68
C GLY A 193 4.30 -6.47 10.02
N ILE A 194 4.26 -5.43 10.85
CA ILE A 194 4.08 -4.04 10.45
C ILE A 194 5.28 -3.25 10.91
N MET A 195 5.79 -2.35 10.06
CA MET A 195 6.85 -1.42 10.42
C MET A 195 6.44 0.03 10.15
N LEU A 196 7.02 0.96 10.88
CA LEU A 196 6.97 2.38 10.62
C LEU A 196 8.38 2.94 10.63
N THR A 197 8.75 3.65 9.58
CA THR A 197 10.04 4.32 9.51
C THR A 197 9.93 5.73 10.04
N TYR A 198 10.59 6.00 11.16
CA TYR A 198 10.70 7.34 11.72
C TYR A 198 11.97 8.03 11.26
N GLN A 199 11.85 9.30 10.87
CA GLN A 199 12.98 10.13 10.48
C GLN A 199 12.81 11.54 11.04
N SER A 200 13.77 12.06 11.84
CA SER A 200 13.76 13.44 12.33
C SER A 200 14.56 14.36 11.40
N PHE A 201 14.05 15.53 11.02
CA PHE A 201 14.68 16.51 10.13
C PHE A 201 15.22 17.76 10.84
N LYS A 202 15.00 17.85 12.13
CA LYS A 202 15.34 19.05 12.90
C LYS A 202 16.80 19.45 12.78
N GLU A 203 17.71 18.48 12.86
CA GLU A 203 19.15 18.75 12.75
C GLU A 203 19.56 19.20 11.35
N TYR A 204 18.93 18.66 10.32
CA TYR A 204 19.16 19.12 8.94
C TYR A 204 18.71 20.58 8.77
N PHE A 205 17.50 20.92 9.24
CA PHE A 205 16.99 22.29 9.18
C PHE A 205 17.89 23.25 9.93
N ARG A 206 18.30 22.87 11.13
CA ARG A 206 19.23 23.67 11.95
C ARG A 206 20.54 23.96 11.21
N LYS A 207 21.12 22.97 10.51
CA LYS A 207 22.33 23.15 9.71
C LYS A 207 22.14 24.05 8.49
N GLN A 208 20.91 24.19 8.01
CA GLN A 208 20.55 25.10 6.92
C GLN A 208 20.14 26.50 7.44
N GLY A 209 20.28 26.78 8.72
CA GLY A 209 19.87 28.04 9.33
C GLY A 209 18.36 28.21 9.48
N ILE A 210 17.59 27.13 9.36
CA ILE A 210 16.12 27.15 9.52
C ILE A 210 15.77 26.80 10.97
N ASP A 211 15.12 27.71 11.68
CA ASP A 211 14.55 27.48 13.00
C ASP A 211 13.15 26.86 12.85
N TYR A 212 13.08 25.52 12.93
CA TYR A 212 11.83 24.77 12.85
C TYR A 212 11.24 24.58 14.25
N ARG A 213 10.04 25.10 14.48
CA ARG A 213 9.30 24.99 15.74
C ARG A 213 7.90 24.47 15.53
N GLU A 214 7.50 23.53 16.36
CA GLU A 214 6.13 23.10 16.50
C GLU A 214 5.52 23.73 17.75
N ILE A 215 4.43 24.48 17.59
CA ILE A 215 3.73 25.16 18.67
C ILE A 215 2.37 24.52 18.84
N TYR A 216 2.10 24.06 20.04
CA TYR A 216 0.85 23.41 20.42
C TYR A 216 0.16 24.22 21.52
N PRO A 217 -1.18 24.38 21.49
CA PRO A 217 -1.92 24.88 22.64
C PRO A 217 -1.89 23.83 23.78
N ASP A 218 -2.03 24.29 25.02
CA ASP A 218 -2.01 23.43 26.22
C ASP A 218 -3.06 22.30 26.18
N SER A 219 -4.16 22.53 25.47
CA SER A 219 -5.25 21.55 25.29
C SER A 219 -4.94 20.45 24.25
N ALA A 220 -3.79 20.49 23.58
CA ALA A 220 -3.44 19.55 22.51
C ALA A 220 -2.31 18.58 22.90
N ASP A 221 -2.36 18.06 24.13
CA ASP A 221 -1.31 17.20 24.69
C ASP A 221 -1.06 15.92 23.89
N LEU A 222 -2.09 15.36 23.30
CA LEU A 222 -1.98 14.10 22.54
C LEU A 222 -1.63 14.32 21.05
N LYS A 223 -1.65 15.57 20.57
CA LYS A 223 -1.32 15.82 19.17
C LYS A 223 0.14 15.52 18.88
N ASN A 224 0.40 14.64 17.92
CA ASN A 224 1.75 14.16 17.57
C ASN A 224 2.54 13.60 18.77
N TYR A 225 1.84 13.11 19.82
CA TYR A 225 2.50 12.61 21.04
C TYR A 225 3.56 11.55 20.74
N GLU A 226 3.25 10.58 19.90
CA GLU A 226 4.16 9.49 19.54
C GLU A 226 5.47 10.01 18.91
N THR A 227 5.35 10.95 17.97
CA THR A 227 6.51 11.59 17.33
C THR A 227 7.30 12.43 18.32
N ARG A 228 6.61 13.17 19.18
CA ARG A 228 7.25 13.98 20.23
C ARG A 228 8.00 13.14 21.27
N ALA A 229 7.45 11.98 21.62
CA ALA A 229 8.09 11.05 22.53
C ALA A 229 9.43 10.56 21.97
N ILE A 230 9.49 10.18 20.70
CA ILE A 230 10.76 9.82 20.04
C ILE A 230 11.73 11.02 20.00
N GLU A 231 11.25 12.18 19.58
CA GLU A 231 12.13 13.33 19.36
C GLU A 231 12.71 13.95 20.64
N LYS A 232 11.91 14.00 21.70
CA LYS A 232 12.30 14.65 22.96
C LYS A 232 12.91 13.68 23.98
N GLU A 233 12.40 12.45 24.00
CA GLU A 233 12.67 11.48 25.04
C GLU A 233 13.39 10.23 24.53
N ASN A 234 13.61 10.14 23.19
CA ASN A 234 14.09 8.93 22.52
C ASN A 234 13.23 7.69 22.85
N ASN A 235 11.92 7.90 23.05
CA ASN A 235 10.96 6.89 23.47
C ASN A 235 10.11 6.42 22.28
N GLU A 236 10.32 5.19 21.82
CA GLU A 236 9.60 4.56 20.71
C GLU A 236 8.33 3.81 21.17
N GLU A 237 8.14 3.62 22.49
CA GLU A 237 7.04 2.79 23.02
C GLU A 237 5.64 3.21 22.55
N PRO A 238 5.27 4.49 22.48
CA PRO A 238 3.95 4.88 21.99
C PRO A 238 3.68 4.41 20.55
N ILE A 239 4.69 4.48 19.68
CA ILE A 239 4.58 3.98 18.30
C ILE A 239 4.48 2.45 18.29
N LYS A 240 5.33 1.75 19.05
CA LYS A 240 5.30 0.28 19.16
C LYS A 240 3.93 -0.22 19.65
N GLN A 241 3.36 0.44 20.65
CA GLN A 241 2.02 0.10 21.16
C GLN A 241 0.94 0.27 20.09
N ARG A 242 1.01 1.35 19.31
CA ARG A 242 0.07 1.55 18.19
C ARG A 242 0.24 0.46 17.12
N LEU A 243 1.47 0.11 16.75
CA LEU A 243 1.73 -0.93 15.75
C LEU A 243 1.32 -2.33 16.23
N ALA A 244 1.39 -2.59 17.54
CA ALA A 244 1.04 -3.88 18.13
C ALA A 244 -0.47 -4.21 18.07
N VAL A 245 -1.33 -3.22 17.86
CA VAL A 245 -2.79 -3.41 17.75
C VAL A 245 -3.29 -3.35 16.30
N MET A 246 -2.39 -3.12 15.36
CA MET A 246 -2.67 -3.16 13.93
C MET A 246 -2.37 -4.54 13.36
#